data_7a33e66799a08d00ffb1990bce4c081c
#
_entry.id   7a33e66799a08d00ffb1990bce4c081c
#
_cell.length_a   1.000
_cell.length_b   1.000
_cell.length_c   1.000
_cell.angle_alpha   90.00
_cell.angle_beta   90.00
_cell.angle_gamma   90.00
#
_symmetry.space_group_name_H-M   'P 1'
#
loop_
_entity.id
_entity.type
_entity.pdbx_description
1 polymer ?
#
loop_
_entity_poly.entity_id
_entity_poly.type
_entity_poly.pdbx_seq_one_letter_code
_entity_poly.pdbx_strand_id
1 'polypeptide(L)'
;MKFLAKMKEKQMQRKIGGMLCGMLCAGVLVMPSAWAADYYGNDGNTKQLTGANVSLDSGNYDAVYGGYGDTEVSLPEVFKNNVTITGTAATNIVCGAYSFYGNVRENTVTISGNTLGNVVCGGGTGAADAIKNHVIIKANSEVNGIVYGGKGVTSSKENDVTISDSTINKTVYVGEADGNTENNHVTIDANSTVKESVFGGYSFKGDSKNNEVTINCGSVVTGNVAGGVA
;
A
#
# COMPACT_ATOMS: atom_id res chain seq x y z
N MET A 1 -37.49 9.30 2.21
CA MET A 1 -36.21 10.01 2.01
C MET A 1 -34.98 9.25 2.52
N LYS A 2 -34.98 8.65 3.71
CA LYS A 2 -33.82 7.91 4.27
C LYS A 2 -33.34 6.69 3.45
N PHE A 3 -34.23 6.02 2.70
CA PHE A 3 -33.88 4.84 1.90
C PHE A 3 -33.11 5.18 0.62
N LEU A 4 -33.50 6.28 -0.04
CA LEU A 4 -32.80 6.79 -1.23
C LEU A 4 -31.41 7.37 -0.91
N ALA A 5 -31.24 7.95 0.29
CA ALA A 5 -29.94 8.41 0.78
C ALA A 5 -28.97 7.22 1.00
N LYS A 6 -29.43 6.14 1.66
CA LYS A 6 -28.64 4.91 1.85
C LYS A 6 -28.25 4.21 0.55
N MET A 7 -29.12 4.24 -0.46
CA MET A 7 -28.78 3.67 -1.78
C MET A 7 -27.75 4.51 -2.53
N LYS A 8 -27.82 5.83 -2.46
CA LYS A 8 -26.80 6.74 -3.04
C LYS A 8 -25.46 6.61 -2.32
N GLU A 9 -25.48 6.44 -1.01
CA GLU A 9 -24.29 6.23 -0.19
C GLU A 9 -23.59 4.89 -0.52
N LYS A 10 -24.33 3.78 -0.62
CA LYS A 10 -23.78 2.50 -1.09
C LYS A 10 -23.24 2.55 -2.53
N GLN A 11 -23.88 3.32 -3.41
CA GLN A 11 -23.38 3.51 -4.78
C GLN A 11 -22.13 4.42 -4.80
N MET A 12 -22.05 5.40 -3.91
CA MET A 12 -20.88 6.28 -3.79
C MET A 12 -19.70 5.52 -3.17
N GLN A 13 -19.92 4.72 -2.14
CA GLN A 13 -18.89 3.86 -1.55
C GLN A 13 -18.37 2.81 -2.54
N ARG A 14 -19.26 2.22 -3.37
CA ARG A 14 -18.84 1.33 -4.48
C ARG A 14 -18.07 2.09 -5.57
N LYS A 15 -18.40 3.35 -5.84
CA LYS A 15 -17.66 4.18 -6.81
C LYS A 15 -16.32 4.66 -6.26
N ILE A 16 -16.23 4.99 -4.97
CA ILE A 16 -14.98 5.44 -4.33
C ILE A 16 -14.04 4.24 -4.11
N GLY A 17 -14.53 3.09 -3.63
CA GLY A 17 -13.77 1.86 -3.58
C GLY A 17 -13.34 1.38 -4.97
N GLY A 18 -14.23 1.45 -5.96
CA GLY A 18 -13.93 1.18 -7.37
C GLY A 18 -13.05 2.24 -8.02
N MET A 19 -13.08 3.52 -7.57
CA MET A 19 -12.21 4.59 -8.07
C MET A 19 -10.79 4.50 -7.50
N LEU A 20 -10.63 4.12 -6.22
CA LEU A 20 -9.29 3.84 -5.67
C LEU A 20 -8.67 2.60 -6.32
N CYS A 21 -9.46 1.55 -6.54
CA CYS A 21 -9.05 0.39 -7.34
C CYS A 21 -8.85 0.78 -8.82
N GLY A 22 -9.69 1.64 -9.40
CA GLY A 22 -9.62 2.06 -10.80
C GLY A 22 -8.50 3.05 -11.12
N MET A 23 -8.07 3.90 -10.18
CA MET A 23 -6.86 4.74 -10.35
C MET A 23 -5.56 3.94 -10.19
N LEU A 24 -5.63 2.77 -9.55
CA LEU A 24 -4.48 1.87 -9.37
C LEU A 24 -4.33 0.83 -10.49
N CYS A 25 -5.35 0.65 -11.35
CA CYS A 25 -5.39 -0.41 -12.37
C CYS A 25 -5.45 0.11 -13.82
N ALA A 26 -4.54 0.99 -14.23
CA ALA A 26 -4.30 1.22 -15.66
C ALA A 26 -3.28 0.21 -16.23
N GLY A 27 -3.50 -1.08 -16.01
CA GLY A 27 -2.68 -2.17 -16.55
C GLY A 27 -3.56 -3.39 -16.82
N VAL A 28 -3.43 -3.93 -18.01
CA VAL A 28 -4.20 -5.03 -18.59
C VAL A 28 -4.49 -6.16 -17.59
N LEU A 29 -5.77 -6.35 -17.27
CA LEU A 29 -6.30 -7.45 -16.50
C LEU A 29 -6.28 -8.75 -17.31
N VAL A 30 -5.42 -9.68 -16.94
CA VAL A 30 -5.70 -11.10 -17.18
C VAL A 30 -6.43 -11.61 -15.94
N MET A 31 -7.74 -11.72 -16.01
CA MET A 31 -8.56 -12.21 -14.90
C MET A 31 -8.47 -13.74 -14.80
N PRO A 32 -8.05 -14.30 -13.66
CA PRO A 32 -8.41 -15.69 -13.35
C PRO A 32 -9.91 -15.75 -13.01
N SER A 33 -10.58 -16.79 -13.44
CA SER A 33 -12.03 -16.98 -13.49
C SER A 33 -12.70 -17.32 -12.15
N ALA A 34 -12.23 -16.79 -11.04
CA ALA A 34 -12.94 -16.78 -9.76
C ALA A 34 -12.52 -15.54 -8.98
N TRP A 35 -13.47 -14.69 -8.62
CA TRP A 35 -13.23 -13.57 -7.72
C TRP A 35 -12.79 -14.13 -6.37
N ALA A 36 -11.55 -13.90 -6.00
CA ALA A 36 -11.07 -14.22 -4.67
C ALA A 36 -11.70 -13.23 -3.66
N ALA A 37 -12.00 -13.71 -2.45
CA ALA A 37 -12.53 -12.85 -1.40
C ALA A 37 -11.43 -11.97 -0.81
N ASP A 38 -11.81 -10.80 -0.29
CA ASP A 38 -10.93 -9.99 0.52
C ASP A 38 -10.66 -10.68 1.87
N TYR A 39 -9.45 -10.51 2.37
CA TYR A 39 -9.01 -11.01 3.67
C TYR A 39 -8.80 -9.83 4.64
N TYR A 40 -9.47 -9.86 5.79
CA TYR A 40 -9.40 -8.81 6.80
C TYR A 40 -8.95 -9.33 8.16
N GLY A 41 -8.01 -8.64 8.79
CA GLY A 41 -7.58 -8.92 10.15
C GLY A 41 -7.04 -10.34 10.36
N ASN A 42 -7.09 -10.84 11.58
CA ASN A 42 -6.48 -12.12 11.97
C ASN A 42 -7.24 -13.35 11.45
N ASP A 43 -8.53 -13.24 11.19
CA ASP A 43 -9.42 -14.35 10.86
C ASP A 43 -9.94 -14.35 9.41
N GLY A 44 -9.50 -13.35 8.63
CA GLY A 44 -9.92 -13.17 7.25
C GLY A 44 -11.26 -12.45 7.06
N ASN A 45 -12.02 -12.20 8.11
CA ASN A 45 -13.38 -11.64 8.03
C ASN A 45 -13.58 -10.39 8.89
N THR A 46 -12.82 -10.25 9.97
CA THR A 46 -13.01 -9.15 10.93
C THR A 46 -12.20 -7.92 10.54
N LYS A 47 -12.85 -6.80 10.28
CA LYS A 47 -12.23 -5.50 10.05
C LYS A 47 -11.68 -4.95 11.37
N GLN A 48 -10.41 -5.19 11.61
CA GLN A 48 -9.72 -4.72 12.81
C GLN A 48 -9.11 -3.34 12.58
N LEU A 49 -9.09 -2.50 13.61
CA LEU A 49 -8.41 -1.20 13.56
C LEU A 49 -6.96 -1.31 13.99
N THR A 50 -6.64 -2.22 14.90
CA THR A 50 -5.29 -2.32 15.46
C THR A 50 -4.94 -3.75 15.89
N GLY A 51 -3.65 -4.05 15.87
CA GLY A 51 -3.10 -5.28 16.43
C GLY A 51 -3.33 -6.54 15.58
N ALA A 52 -3.74 -6.40 14.33
CA ALA A 52 -3.82 -7.55 13.43
C ALA A 52 -2.42 -8.09 13.10
N ASN A 53 -2.29 -9.43 13.11
CA ASN A 53 -1.11 -10.14 12.65
C ASN A 53 -1.53 -11.19 11.61
N VAL A 54 -1.60 -10.76 10.36
CA VAL A 54 -1.97 -11.59 9.22
C VAL A 54 -0.71 -12.29 8.70
N SER A 55 -0.76 -13.61 8.56
CA SER A 55 0.33 -14.39 7.94
C SER A 55 -0.27 -15.40 6.96
N LEU A 56 0.02 -15.24 5.67
CA LEU A 56 -0.52 -16.07 4.60
C LEU A 56 0.64 -16.67 3.79
N ASP A 57 0.63 -17.99 3.65
CA ASP A 57 1.61 -18.75 2.87
C ASP A 57 0.99 -19.44 1.64
N SER A 58 -0.35 -19.44 1.56
CA SER A 58 -1.13 -20.07 0.51
C SER A 58 -2.50 -19.39 0.39
N GLY A 59 -3.28 -19.75 -0.63
CA GLY A 59 -4.59 -19.19 -0.87
C GLY A 59 -4.61 -18.17 -2.01
N ASN A 60 -5.81 -17.74 -2.38
CA ASN A 60 -6.04 -16.76 -3.44
C ASN A 60 -6.98 -15.67 -2.92
N TYR A 61 -6.52 -14.43 -2.93
CA TYR A 61 -7.22 -13.29 -2.35
C TYR A 61 -7.23 -12.12 -3.35
N ASP A 62 -8.31 -11.36 -3.41
CA ASP A 62 -8.32 -10.12 -4.19
C ASP A 62 -7.56 -9.02 -3.42
N ALA A 63 -7.88 -8.83 -2.15
CA ALA A 63 -7.12 -7.93 -1.30
C ALA A 63 -6.89 -8.51 0.09
N VAL A 64 -5.75 -8.17 0.70
CA VAL A 64 -5.38 -8.52 2.08
C VAL A 64 -5.16 -7.23 2.86
N TYR A 65 -5.90 -7.06 3.93
CA TYR A 65 -5.80 -5.91 4.84
C TYR A 65 -5.49 -6.38 6.25
N GLY A 66 -4.39 -5.91 6.84
CA GLY A 66 -4.14 -6.09 8.27
C GLY A 66 -5.19 -5.33 9.09
N GLY A 67 -5.24 -4.02 8.92
CA GLY A 67 -6.26 -3.16 9.53
C GLY A 67 -7.18 -2.51 8.50
N TYR A 68 -8.45 -2.27 8.88
CA TYR A 68 -9.42 -1.66 7.98
C TYR A 68 -10.43 -0.78 8.73
N GLY A 69 -10.48 0.51 8.38
CA GLY A 69 -11.41 1.48 8.95
C GLY A 69 -12.36 2.04 7.90
N ASP A 70 -13.67 1.79 8.05
CA ASP A 70 -14.70 2.19 7.10
C ASP A 70 -15.82 3.08 7.68
N THR A 71 -15.68 3.54 8.94
CA THR A 71 -16.70 4.34 9.61
C THR A 71 -16.34 5.82 9.63
N GLU A 72 -17.30 6.69 9.27
CA GLU A 72 -17.18 8.15 9.42
C GLU A 72 -17.29 8.62 10.87
N VAL A 73 -17.92 7.82 11.71
CA VAL A 73 -18.20 8.16 13.11
C VAL A 73 -16.94 7.94 13.92
N SER A 74 -16.31 8.98 14.38
CA SER A 74 -15.07 9.03 15.17
C SER A 74 -13.74 9.02 14.41
N LEU A 75 -13.70 8.96 13.08
CA LEU A 75 -12.45 8.98 12.28
C LEU A 75 -11.39 8.04 12.87
N PRO A 76 -11.65 6.73 12.99
CA PRO A 76 -10.79 5.84 13.75
C PRO A 76 -9.42 5.74 13.12
N GLU A 77 -8.38 5.87 13.93
CA GLU A 77 -7.02 5.53 13.50
C GLU A 77 -6.89 4.03 13.28
N VAL A 78 -6.18 3.65 12.22
CA VAL A 78 -5.85 2.25 11.93
C VAL A 78 -4.34 2.08 12.07
N PHE A 79 -3.91 1.29 13.06
CA PHE A 79 -2.49 1.27 13.42
C PHE A 79 -1.98 -0.06 14.00
N LYS A 80 -0.65 -0.25 13.92
CA LYS A 80 0.07 -1.41 14.48
C LYS A 80 -0.44 -2.74 13.97
N ASN A 81 -0.74 -2.82 12.68
CA ASN A 81 -1.13 -4.04 12.01
C ASN A 81 0.04 -4.59 11.20
N ASN A 82 0.22 -5.90 11.20
CA ASN A 82 1.27 -6.58 10.46
C ASN A 82 0.64 -7.54 9.44
N VAL A 83 1.15 -7.51 8.22
CA VAL A 83 0.79 -8.45 7.15
C VAL A 83 2.05 -9.09 6.63
N THR A 84 2.10 -10.41 6.64
CA THR A 84 3.20 -11.19 6.07
C THR A 84 2.66 -12.12 4.99
N ILE A 85 3.20 -12.01 3.79
CA ILE A 85 2.86 -12.86 2.64
C ILE A 85 4.11 -13.65 2.25
N THR A 86 3.95 -14.97 2.19
CA THR A 86 5.02 -15.91 1.84
C THR A 86 4.50 -17.00 0.92
N GLY A 87 5.38 -17.89 0.48
CA GLY A 87 5.01 -19.12 -0.21
C GLY A 87 4.25 -18.88 -1.52
N THR A 88 3.06 -19.48 -1.64
CA THR A 88 2.24 -19.44 -2.86
C THR A 88 0.95 -18.63 -2.71
N ALA A 89 0.83 -17.82 -1.67
CA ALA A 89 -0.33 -16.95 -1.50
C ALA A 89 -0.41 -15.95 -2.67
N ALA A 90 -1.49 -16.02 -3.45
CA ALA A 90 -1.73 -15.12 -4.57
C ALA A 90 -2.64 -13.97 -4.15
N THR A 91 -2.22 -12.73 -4.38
CA THR A 91 -3.01 -11.56 -4.03
C THR A 91 -2.74 -10.39 -4.98
N ASN A 92 -3.78 -9.62 -5.29
CA ASN A 92 -3.65 -8.41 -6.10
C ASN A 92 -3.27 -7.20 -5.26
N ILE A 93 -3.83 -7.06 -4.06
CA ILE A 93 -3.61 -5.92 -3.17
C ILE A 93 -3.19 -6.43 -1.81
N VAL A 94 -2.11 -5.89 -1.27
CA VAL A 94 -1.69 -6.12 0.12
C VAL A 94 -1.52 -4.77 0.80
N CYS A 95 -2.30 -4.55 1.87
CA CYS A 95 -2.18 -3.36 2.70
C CYS A 95 -1.95 -3.73 4.17
N GLY A 96 -0.95 -3.15 4.80
CA GLY A 96 -0.79 -3.23 6.25
C GLY A 96 -2.01 -2.66 6.96
N ALA A 97 -2.51 -1.51 6.45
CA ALA A 97 -3.79 -0.96 6.86
C ALA A 97 -4.40 -0.04 5.79
N TYR A 98 -5.72 0.09 5.83
CA TYR A 98 -6.47 1.07 5.05
C TYR A 98 -7.55 1.74 5.90
N SER A 99 -7.74 3.04 5.72
CA SER A 99 -8.84 3.79 6.32
C SER A 99 -9.48 4.72 5.30
N PHE A 100 -10.81 4.82 5.31
CA PHE A 100 -11.49 5.83 4.47
C PHE A 100 -11.32 7.25 5.03
N TYR A 101 -11.28 7.42 6.34
CA TYR A 101 -11.41 8.74 6.98
C TYR A 101 -10.32 9.06 8.00
N GLY A 102 -9.78 8.06 8.69
CA GLY A 102 -8.83 8.26 9.78
C GLY A 102 -7.37 8.10 9.34
N ASN A 103 -6.47 8.47 10.22
CA ASN A 103 -5.04 8.27 10.05
C ASN A 103 -4.67 6.78 9.99
N VAL A 104 -3.65 6.48 9.22
CA VAL A 104 -3.09 5.12 9.11
C VAL A 104 -1.62 5.17 9.49
N ARG A 105 -1.22 4.48 10.57
CA ARG A 105 0.15 4.60 11.08
C ARG A 105 0.73 3.33 11.68
N GLU A 106 2.05 3.24 11.64
CA GLU A 106 2.82 2.17 12.29
C GLU A 106 2.40 0.76 11.82
N ASN A 107 1.99 0.60 10.56
CA ASN A 107 1.63 -0.70 10.01
C ASN A 107 2.81 -1.26 9.21
N THR A 108 2.92 -2.57 9.19
CA THR A 108 4.01 -3.27 8.50
C THR A 108 3.47 -4.27 7.49
N VAL A 109 4.06 -4.28 6.29
CA VAL A 109 3.86 -5.32 5.28
C VAL A 109 5.20 -5.99 5.00
N THR A 110 5.23 -7.31 5.07
CA THR A 110 6.40 -8.10 4.70
C THR A 110 6.03 -9.07 3.57
N ILE A 111 6.75 -9.00 2.47
CA ILE A 111 6.65 -9.93 1.34
C ILE A 111 7.97 -10.70 1.26
N SER A 112 7.91 -12.02 1.25
CA SER A 112 9.11 -12.85 1.23
C SER A 112 8.92 -14.09 0.36
N GLY A 113 9.71 -14.20 -0.71
CA GLY A 113 9.71 -15.35 -1.62
C GLY A 113 8.39 -15.54 -2.35
N ASN A 114 7.72 -14.44 -2.74
CA ASN A 114 6.40 -14.49 -3.34
C ASN A 114 6.28 -13.56 -4.57
N THR A 115 5.36 -13.88 -5.48
CA THR A 115 4.98 -13.04 -6.61
C THR A 115 3.59 -12.45 -6.38
N LEU A 116 3.51 -11.12 -6.29
CA LEU A 116 2.27 -10.39 -6.03
C LEU A 116 1.74 -9.68 -7.28
N GLY A 117 0.43 -9.40 -7.27
CA GLY A 117 -0.28 -8.74 -8.36
C GLY A 117 0.02 -7.23 -8.46
N ASN A 118 -0.92 -6.37 -8.03
CA ASN A 118 -0.94 -4.98 -8.48
C ASN A 118 -0.45 -3.94 -7.47
N VAL A 119 -0.64 -4.14 -6.16
CA VAL A 119 -0.33 -3.11 -5.15
C VAL A 119 0.18 -3.71 -3.85
N VAL A 120 1.25 -3.13 -3.34
CA VAL A 120 1.70 -3.31 -1.95
C VAL A 120 1.67 -1.93 -1.28
N CYS A 121 1.02 -1.82 -0.12
CA CYS A 121 0.90 -0.57 0.61
C CYS A 121 1.11 -0.79 2.12
N GLY A 122 2.06 -0.09 2.72
CA GLY A 122 2.24 -0.12 4.17
C GLY A 122 1.03 0.43 4.91
N GLY A 123 0.54 1.61 4.49
CA GLY A 123 -0.69 2.20 4.98
C GLY A 123 -1.30 3.17 4.00
N GLY A 124 -2.62 3.06 3.76
CA GLY A 124 -3.37 3.93 2.86
C GLY A 124 -4.58 4.58 3.51
N THR A 125 -4.84 5.85 3.22
CA THR A 125 -6.03 6.55 3.71
C THR A 125 -6.67 7.39 2.61
N GLY A 126 -8.02 7.45 2.65
CA GLY A 126 -8.82 8.21 1.71
C GLY A 126 -9.00 9.69 2.07
N ALA A 127 -8.65 10.13 3.28
CA ALA A 127 -8.92 11.50 3.72
C ALA A 127 -7.90 12.11 4.71
N ALA A 128 -6.95 11.34 5.24
CA ALA A 128 -6.11 11.75 6.37
C ALA A 128 -4.61 11.51 6.11
N ASP A 129 -3.85 11.28 7.18
CA ASP A 129 -2.40 11.10 7.13
C ASP A 129 -2.00 9.62 7.08
N ALA A 130 -0.94 9.31 6.31
CA ALA A 130 -0.24 8.02 6.35
C ALA A 130 1.14 8.20 6.99
N ILE A 131 1.36 7.60 8.18
CA ILE A 131 2.53 7.93 9.02
C ILE A 131 3.23 6.67 9.50
N LYS A 132 4.56 6.62 9.40
CA LYS A 132 5.40 5.55 9.97
C LYS A 132 4.99 4.13 9.56
N ASN A 133 4.55 3.96 8.32
CA ASN A 133 4.25 2.64 7.80
C ASN A 133 5.50 2.04 7.14
N HIS A 134 5.64 0.72 7.23
CA HIS A 134 6.79 0.01 6.73
C HIS A 134 6.40 -1.03 5.68
N VAL A 135 7.16 -1.11 4.59
CA VAL A 135 7.07 -2.18 3.60
C VAL A 135 8.43 -2.84 3.45
N ILE A 136 8.47 -4.15 3.59
CA ILE A 136 9.67 -4.98 3.46
C ILE A 136 9.42 -6.02 2.35
N ILE A 137 10.18 -5.96 1.27
CA ILE A 137 10.12 -6.90 0.14
C ILE A 137 11.46 -7.56 -0.01
N LYS A 138 11.51 -8.90 0.11
CA LYS A 138 12.78 -9.63 0.18
C LYS A 138 12.70 -11.06 -0.37
N ALA A 139 13.86 -11.73 -0.45
CA ALA A 139 13.97 -13.15 -0.73
C ALA A 139 13.39 -13.56 -2.10
N ASN A 140 13.86 -12.95 -3.17
CA ASN A 140 13.42 -13.17 -4.55
C ASN A 140 11.92 -12.92 -4.78
N SER A 141 11.36 -11.95 -4.10
CA SER A 141 9.97 -11.55 -4.33
C SER A 141 9.83 -10.75 -5.62
N GLU A 142 8.68 -10.87 -6.26
CA GLU A 142 8.30 -10.06 -7.42
C GLU A 142 6.98 -9.34 -7.16
N VAL A 143 6.96 -8.03 -7.33
CA VAL A 143 5.74 -7.22 -7.28
C VAL A 143 5.44 -6.68 -8.68
N ASN A 144 4.35 -7.14 -9.28
CA ASN A 144 3.96 -6.73 -10.63
C ASN A 144 3.38 -5.31 -10.70
N GLY A 145 3.06 -4.73 -9.59
CA GLY A 145 2.45 -3.42 -9.48
C GLY A 145 3.26 -2.39 -8.69
N ILE A 146 2.54 -1.42 -8.14
CA ILE A 146 3.10 -0.26 -7.45
C ILE A 146 3.32 -0.59 -5.97
N VAL A 147 4.38 -0.04 -5.41
CA VAL A 147 4.68 -0.12 -3.97
C VAL A 147 4.50 1.27 -3.35
N TYR A 148 3.71 1.35 -2.28
CA TYR A 148 3.56 2.52 -1.43
C TYR A 148 4.05 2.21 -0.01
N GLY A 149 4.93 3.02 0.53
CA GLY A 149 5.22 3.02 1.96
C GLY A 149 4.02 3.56 2.74
N GLY A 150 3.58 4.77 2.39
CA GLY A 150 2.37 5.40 2.87
C GLY A 150 1.69 6.22 1.77
N LYS A 151 0.36 6.11 1.68
CA LYS A 151 -0.47 6.90 0.77
C LYS A 151 -1.51 7.68 1.56
N GLY A 152 -1.28 8.98 1.73
CA GLY A 152 -2.17 9.90 2.43
C GLY A 152 -2.89 10.86 1.49
N VAL A 153 -3.89 11.56 2.00
CA VAL A 153 -4.48 12.71 1.32
C VAL A 153 -3.92 14.00 1.93
N THR A 154 -3.96 14.16 3.25
CA THR A 154 -3.43 15.34 3.92
C THR A 154 -1.91 15.32 3.96
N SER A 155 -1.32 14.22 4.40
CA SER A 155 0.14 14.06 4.33
C SER A 155 0.58 12.60 4.31
N SER A 156 1.84 12.38 3.91
CA SER A 156 2.52 11.08 3.99
C SER A 156 3.91 11.29 4.59
N LYS A 157 4.13 10.74 5.81
CA LYS A 157 5.32 11.10 6.61
C LYS A 157 5.99 9.90 7.26
N GLU A 158 7.31 9.94 7.33
CA GLU A 158 8.12 8.97 8.07
C GLU A 158 7.83 7.52 7.65
N ASN A 159 7.39 7.30 6.41
CA ASN A 159 7.17 5.95 5.91
C ASN A 159 8.48 5.36 5.36
N ASP A 160 8.60 4.05 5.43
CA ASP A 160 9.81 3.34 5.04
C ASP A 160 9.52 2.17 4.09
N VAL A 161 10.36 2.01 3.08
CA VAL A 161 10.32 0.88 2.14
C VAL A 161 11.71 0.27 2.03
N THR A 162 11.83 -1.01 2.31
CA THR A 162 13.06 -1.79 2.10
C THR A 162 12.82 -2.85 1.05
N ILE A 163 13.65 -2.86 0.01
CA ILE A 163 13.61 -3.84 -1.08
C ILE A 163 14.98 -4.52 -1.14
N SER A 164 15.03 -5.82 -0.93
CA SER A 164 16.27 -6.59 -1.01
C SER A 164 16.05 -7.87 -1.80
N ASP A 165 17.01 -8.19 -2.70
CA ASP A 165 16.98 -9.39 -3.52
C ASP A 165 15.61 -9.64 -4.17
N SER A 166 15.05 -8.59 -4.82
CA SER A 166 13.66 -8.61 -5.28
C SER A 166 13.44 -7.69 -6.49
N THR A 167 12.32 -7.92 -7.22
CA THR A 167 11.96 -7.14 -8.40
C THR A 167 10.63 -6.43 -8.22
N ILE A 168 10.60 -5.13 -8.50
CA ILE A 168 9.38 -4.32 -8.59
C ILE A 168 9.17 -3.92 -10.05
N ASN A 169 8.07 -4.33 -10.65
CA ASN A 169 7.80 -4.11 -12.08
C ASN A 169 7.24 -2.71 -12.38
N LYS A 170 6.84 -1.96 -11.36
CA LYS A 170 6.28 -0.60 -11.46
C LYS A 170 7.01 0.38 -10.54
N THR A 171 6.40 1.53 -10.31
CA THR A 171 6.95 2.62 -9.50
C THR A 171 6.88 2.35 -8.00
N VAL A 172 7.85 2.84 -7.27
CA VAL A 172 7.89 2.88 -5.80
C VAL A 172 7.67 4.31 -5.34
N TYR A 173 6.60 4.54 -4.57
CA TYR A 173 6.33 5.78 -3.85
C TYR A 173 6.44 5.50 -2.35
N VAL A 174 7.45 6.03 -1.68
CA VAL A 174 7.55 5.81 -0.24
C VAL A 174 6.54 6.66 0.52
N GLY A 175 6.43 7.93 0.16
CA GLY A 175 5.33 8.80 0.56
C GLY A 175 4.62 9.38 -0.65
N GLU A 176 3.30 9.17 -0.77
CA GLU A 176 2.46 9.84 -1.75
C GLU A 176 1.32 10.57 -1.04
N ALA A 177 1.09 11.84 -1.38
CA ALA A 177 0.00 12.62 -0.82
C ALA A 177 -0.48 13.73 -1.76
N ASP A 178 -1.74 14.15 -1.59
CA ASP A 178 -2.20 15.44 -2.15
C ASP A 178 -1.49 16.62 -1.47
N GLY A 179 -1.37 16.58 -0.13
CA GLY A 179 -0.63 17.54 0.66
C GLY A 179 0.86 17.18 0.81
N ASN A 180 1.44 17.37 1.99
CA ASN A 180 2.88 17.26 2.19
C ASN A 180 3.40 15.82 2.25
N THR A 181 4.63 15.61 1.75
CA THR A 181 5.41 14.39 1.97
C THR A 181 6.71 14.73 2.68
N GLU A 182 6.98 14.08 3.83
CA GLU A 182 8.09 14.46 4.69
C GLU A 182 8.79 13.24 5.31
N ASN A 183 10.14 13.25 5.31
CA ASN A 183 10.97 12.26 6.01
C ASN A 183 10.68 10.81 5.61
N ASN A 184 10.26 10.55 4.39
CA ASN A 184 10.07 9.19 3.89
C ASN A 184 11.39 8.65 3.35
N HIS A 185 11.64 7.36 3.58
CA HIS A 185 12.92 6.75 3.22
C HIS A 185 12.74 5.42 2.48
N VAL A 186 13.49 5.21 1.40
CA VAL A 186 13.59 3.91 0.72
C VAL A 186 15.03 3.43 0.66
N THR A 187 15.21 2.15 0.93
CA THR A 187 16.46 1.43 0.68
C THR A 187 16.22 0.33 -0.35
N ILE A 188 16.99 0.35 -1.44
CA ILE A 188 17.01 -0.69 -2.48
C ILE A 188 18.38 -1.35 -2.42
N ASP A 189 18.41 -2.64 -2.09
CA ASP A 189 19.62 -3.36 -1.73
C ASP A 189 19.68 -4.77 -2.36
N ALA A 190 20.83 -5.43 -2.24
CA ALA A 190 21.05 -6.82 -2.57
C ALA A 190 20.55 -7.22 -3.99
N ASN A 191 21.07 -6.55 -5.04
CA ASN A 191 20.76 -6.83 -6.44
C ASN A 191 19.27 -6.68 -6.83
N SER A 192 18.55 -5.81 -6.15
CA SER A 192 17.14 -5.55 -6.43
C SER A 192 16.96 -4.75 -7.72
N THR A 193 15.81 -4.91 -8.36
CA THR A 193 15.46 -4.19 -9.58
C THR A 193 14.12 -3.48 -9.44
N VAL A 194 14.08 -2.17 -9.73
CA VAL A 194 12.84 -1.41 -9.94
C VAL A 194 12.78 -1.00 -11.41
N LYS A 195 11.79 -1.50 -12.15
CA LYS A 195 11.70 -1.30 -13.62
C LYS A 195 11.12 0.04 -14.03
N GLU A 196 10.54 0.79 -13.11
CA GLU A 196 10.08 2.16 -13.31
C GLU A 196 10.77 3.11 -12.32
N SER A 197 10.09 4.13 -11.84
CA SER A 197 10.67 5.19 -11.02
C SER A 197 10.64 4.91 -9.52
N VAL A 198 11.48 5.62 -8.78
CA VAL A 198 11.50 5.60 -7.30
C VAL A 198 11.43 7.02 -6.77
N PHE A 199 10.44 7.28 -5.96
CA PHE A 199 10.23 8.57 -5.29
C PHE A 199 10.18 8.38 -3.77
N GLY A 200 11.09 9.04 -3.05
CA GLY A 200 11.05 9.11 -1.59
C GLY A 200 9.77 9.80 -1.11
N GLY A 201 9.45 10.95 -1.71
CA GLY A 201 8.18 11.67 -1.51
C GLY A 201 7.62 12.20 -2.82
N TYR A 202 6.30 12.06 -3.01
CA TYR A 202 5.59 12.61 -4.15
C TYR A 202 4.35 13.37 -3.66
N SER A 203 4.38 14.70 -3.80
CA SER A 203 3.30 15.59 -3.41
C SER A 203 2.61 16.16 -4.66
N PHE A 204 1.28 16.18 -4.69
CA PHE A 204 0.53 16.77 -5.80
C PHE A 204 0.28 18.27 -5.63
N LYS A 205 0.19 18.78 -4.39
CA LYS A 205 -0.21 20.16 -4.09
C LYS A 205 0.57 20.80 -2.95
N GLY A 206 1.29 20.02 -2.18
CA GLY A 206 2.06 20.48 -1.02
C GLY A 206 3.56 20.41 -1.25
N ASP A 207 4.30 20.46 -0.15
CA ASP A 207 5.76 20.37 -0.16
C ASP A 207 6.24 18.91 -0.08
N SER A 208 7.39 18.64 -0.66
CA SER A 208 8.12 17.39 -0.51
C SER A 208 9.48 17.65 0.12
N LYS A 209 9.67 17.25 1.39
CA LYS A 209 10.85 17.62 2.20
C LYS A 209 11.52 16.44 2.87
N ASN A 210 12.85 16.45 2.91
CA ASN A 210 13.68 15.49 3.65
C ASN A 210 13.37 14.02 3.29
N ASN A 211 12.88 13.75 2.10
CA ASN A 211 12.65 12.39 1.65
C ASN A 211 13.94 11.84 1.03
N GLU A 212 14.26 10.58 1.30
CA GLU A 212 15.53 9.98 0.93
C GLU A 212 15.34 8.71 0.09
N VAL A 213 16.23 8.52 -0.89
CA VAL A 213 16.34 7.30 -1.70
C VAL A 213 17.78 6.80 -1.62
N THR A 214 17.97 5.62 -1.06
CA THR A 214 19.26 4.92 -1.00
C THR A 214 19.24 3.72 -1.95
N ILE A 215 20.19 3.64 -2.88
CA ILE A 215 20.35 2.53 -3.81
C ILE A 215 21.75 1.95 -3.61
N ASN A 216 21.83 0.73 -3.13
CA ASN A 216 23.09 0.05 -2.84
C ASN A 216 23.59 -0.80 -4.02
N CYS A 217 24.82 -1.27 -3.91
CA CYS A 217 25.54 -1.99 -4.96
C CYS A 217 24.74 -3.15 -5.55
N GLY A 218 24.79 -3.27 -6.86
CA GLY A 218 24.12 -4.33 -7.62
C GLY A 218 22.64 -4.07 -7.90
N SER A 219 22.06 -3.06 -7.29
CA SER A 219 20.65 -2.72 -7.53
C SER A 219 20.48 -1.78 -8.72
N VAL A 220 19.33 -1.88 -9.41
CA VAL A 220 19.03 -1.13 -10.63
C VAL A 220 17.67 -0.47 -10.53
N VAL A 221 17.59 0.81 -10.88
CA VAL A 221 16.34 1.53 -11.13
C VAL A 221 16.38 2.02 -12.58
N THR A 222 15.37 1.62 -13.39
CA THR A 222 15.39 1.93 -14.83
C THR A 222 14.80 3.32 -15.13
N GLY A 223 13.88 3.79 -14.30
CA GLY A 223 13.23 5.10 -14.46
C GLY A 223 13.89 6.22 -13.64
N ASN A 224 13.10 7.23 -13.31
CA ASN A 224 13.55 8.37 -12.53
C ASN A 224 13.75 8.04 -11.05
N VAL A 225 14.75 8.66 -10.45
CA VAL A 225 15.00 8.58 -9.00
C VAL A 225 14.99 9.99 -8.44
N ALA A 226 14.14 10.23 -7.44
CA ALA A 226 14.11 11.49 -6.73
C ALA A 226 13.82 11.30 -5.24
N GLY A 227 14.54 12.04 -4.39
CA GLY A 227 14.21 12.11 -2.95
C GLY A 227 12.81 12.68 -2.75
N GLY A 228 12.48 13.81 -3.42
CA GLY A 228 11.17 14.44 -3.35
C GLY A 228 10.74 15.09 -4.66
N VAL A 229 9.43 15.05 -4.92
CA VAL A 229 8.76 15.74 -6.04
C VAL A 229 7.54 16.48 -5.48
N ALA A 230 7.33 17.74 -5.93
CA ALA A 230 6.22 18.60 -5.56
C ALA A 230 5.74 19.43 -6.76
#